data_57b06013ba79ee21b634d8e047ba9ed2
#
_entry.id   57b06013ba79ee21b634d8e047ba9ed2
#
_cell.length_a   1.000
_cell.length_b   1.000
_cell.length_c   1.000
_cell.angle_alpha   90.00
_cell.angle_beta   90.00
_cell.angle_gamma   90.00
#
_symmetry.space_group_name_H-M   'P 1'
#
loop_
_entity.id
_entity.type
_entity.pdbx_description
1 polymer ?
#
loop_
_entity_poly.entity_id
_entity_poly.type
_entity_poly.pdbx_seq_one_letter_code
_entity_poly.pdbx_strand_id
1 'polypeptide(L)'
;MKYHVLASGSKGNSIFIYDQGNGLLIDCGISKRQLYTKLNQLGFHESDIHHVLLTHDHIDHNKNIGIFDQSIVYCGKGCIPGIDESHELENYQNIQLDHYIITPL
;
A
#
# COMPACT_ATOMS: atom_id res chain seq x y z
N MET A 1 -1.42 0.35 -17.30
CA MET A 1 -1.42 -0.05 -15.88
C MET A 1 -1.12 -1.52 -15.74
N LYS A 2 -0.22 -1.86 -14.85
CA LYS A 2 0.11 -3.24 -14.54
C LYS A 2 -0.12 -3.48 -13.05
N TYR A 3 -0.61 -4.65 -12.69
CA TYR A 3 -0.72 -5.01 -11.28
C TYR A 3 -0.12 -6.40 -11.05
N HIS A 4 0.41 -6.59 -9.85
CA HIS A 4 1.05 -7.83 -9.44
C HIS A 4 0.59 -8.21 -8.04
N VAL A 5 0.06 -9.42 -7.91
CA VAL A 5 -0.26 -9.95 -6.58
C VAL A 5 1.02 -10.50 -5.99
N LEU A 6 1.58 -9.81 -4.98
CA LEU A 6 2.81 -10.22 -4.34
C LEU A 6 2.57 -11.33 -3.32
N ALA A 7 1.41 -11.31 -2.68
CA ALA A 7 1.00 -12.34 -1.73
C ALA A 7 -0.50 -12.29 -1.53
N SER A 8 -1.11 -13.45 -1.27
CA SER A 8 -2.54 -13.54 -0.95
C SER A 8 -2.77 -14.71 0.01
N GLY A 9 -3.85 -14.60 0.79
CA GLY A 9 -4.26 -15.66 1.71
C GLY A 9 -4.09 -15.27 3.18
N SER A 10 -4.24 -16.25 4.06
CA SER A 10 -4.23 -16.04 5.51
C SER A 10 -2.86 -15.65 6.08
N LYS A 11 -1.79 -15.83 5.33
CA LYS A 11 -0.43 -15.53 5.78
C LYS A 11 0.05 -14.13 5.39
N GLY A 12 -0.81 -13.36 4.74
CA GLY A 12 -0.51 -12.00 4.36
C GLY A 12 -0.99 -11.67 2.97
N ASN A 13 -1.26 -10.39 2.73
CA ASN A 13 -1.71 -9.88 1.44
C ASN A 13 -0.87 -8.69 1.03
N SER A 14 -0.59 -8.57 -0.26
CA SER A 14 0.08 -7.41 -0.82
C SER A 14 -0.09 -7.40 -2.34
N ILE A 15 -0.51 -6.25 -2.87
CA ILE A 15 -0.70 -6.06 -4.31
C ILE A 15 0.08 -4.80 -4.71
N PHE A 16 0.86 -4.90 -5.77
CA PHE A 16 1.61 -3.77 -6.31
C PHE A 16 1.04 -3.37 -7.66
N ILE A 17 0.68 -2.09 -7.81
CA ILE A 17 0.18 -1.51 -9.05
C ILE A 17 1.21 -0.50 -9.53
N TYR A 18 1.59 -0.60 -10.81
CA TYR A 18 2.57 0.31 -11.41
C TYR A 18 2.03 0.89 -12.71
N ASP A 19 2.09 2.20 -12.84
CA ASP A 19 1.64 2.89 -14.04
C ASP A 19 2.34 4.23 -14.17
N GLN A 20 2.92 4.49 -15.33
CA GLN A 20 3.55 5.77 -15.69
C GLN A 20 4.60 6.25 -14.65
N GLY A 21 5.41 5.32 -14.15
CA GLY A 21 6.44 5.66 -13.18
C GLY A 21 5.98 5.75 -11.74
N ASN A 22 4.70 5.51 -11.46
CA ASN A 22 4.13 5.61 -10.12
C ASN A 22 3.70 4.25 -9.61
N GLY A 23 4.24 3.83 -8.48
CA GLY A 23 3.90 2.58 -7.82
C GLY A 23 2.99 2.79 -6.63
N LEU A 24 1.92 1.99 -6.56
CA LEU A 24 0.98 1.97 -5.46
C LEU A 24 1.00 0.58 -4.84
N LEU A 25 1.33 0.49 -3.56
CA LEU A 25 1.29 -0.77 -2.82
C LEU A 25 -0.02 -0.82 -2.03
N ILE A 26 -0.80 -1.87 -2.24
CA ILE A 26 -2.05 -2.09 -1.51
C ILE A 26 -1.79 -3.21 -0.51
N ASP A 27 -1.82 -2.88 0.76
CA ASP A 27 -1.53 -3.74 1.89
C ASP A 27 -0.08 -4.25 1.89
N CYS A 28 0.45 -4.51 3.06
CA CYS A 28 1.80 -5.04 3.23
C CYS A 28 1.80 -6.05 4.39
N GLY A 29 1.21 -7.22 4.12
CA GLY A 29 1.13 -8.31 5.09
C GLY A 29 2.32 -9.26 5.06
N ILE A 30 3.33 -8.97 4.25
CA ILE A 30 4.53 -9.80 4.11
C ILE A 30 5.75 -9.08 4.70
N SER A 31 6.82 -9.82 4.97
CA SER A 31 8.03 -9.24 5.53
C SER A 31 8.72 -8.31 4.53
N LYS A 32 9.55 -7.42 5.07
CA LYS A 32 10.39 -6.52 4.26
C LYS A 32 11.19 -7.30 3.22
N ARG A 33 11.80 -8.40 3.66
CA ARG A 33 12.61 -9.25 2.79
C ARG A 33 11.77 -9.84 1.65
N GLN A 34 10.58 -10.35 1.98
CA GLN A 34 9.68 -10.93 0.97
C GLN A 34 9.21 -9.86 -0.02
N LEU A 35 8.85 -8.68 0.48
CA LEU A 35 8.42 -7.58 -0.36
C LEU A 35 9.50 -7.21 -1.37
N TYR A 36 10.69 -6.93 -0.89
CA TYR A 36 11.78 -6.48 -1.75
C TYR A 36 12.22 -7.57 -2.73
N THR A 37 12.26 -8.83 -2.28
CA THR A 37 12.59 -9.94 -3.17
C THR A 37 11.59 -10.05 -4.32
N LYS A 38 10.30 -9.97 -4.00
CA LYS A 38 9.25 -10.09 -5.03
C LYS A 38 9.26 -8.91 -5.98
N LEU A 39 9.45 -7.68 -5.49
CA LEU A 39 9.57 -6.50 -6.35
C LEU A 39 10.77 -6.64 -7.29
N ASN A 40 11.92 -7.04 -6.77
CA ASN A 40 13.13 -7.20 -7.57
C ASN A 40 12.96 -8.27 -8.66
N GLN A 41 12.25 -9.35 -8.36
CA GLN A 41 11.96 -10.40 -9.35
C GLN A 41 11.10 -9.87 -10.50
N LEU A 42 10.29 -8.85 -10.24
CA LEU A 42 9.45 -8.21 -11.25
C LEU A 42 10.13 -7.02 -11.93
N GLY A 43 11.37 -6.70 -11.55
CA GLY A 43 12.10 -5.59 -12.11
C GLY A 43 11.89 -4.25 -11.43
N PHE A 44 11.31 -4.25 -10.22
CA PHE A 44 11.05 -3.05 -9.45
C PHE A 44 11.95 -2.98 -8.22
N HIS A 45 12.02 -1.77 -7.62
CA HIS A 45 12.73 -1.51 -6.38
C HIS A 45 11.79 -0.87 -5.38
N GLU A 46 12.16 -0.84 -4.10
CA GLU A 46 11.37 -0.17 -3.07
C GLU A 46 11.15 1.31 -3.36
N SER A 47 12.08 1.95 -4.07
CA SER A 47 11.92 3.37 -4.47
C SER A 47 10.82 3.58 -5.50
N ASP A 48 10.34 2.53 -6.13
CA ASP A 48 9.20 2.60 -7.05
C ASP A 48 7.86 2.68 -6.32
N ILE A 49 7.85 2.44 -5.00
CA ILE A 49 6.64 2.56 -4.19
C ILE A 49 6.47 4.04 -3.82
N HIS A 50 5.51 4.70 -4.46
CA HIS A 50 5.22 6.12 -4.22
C HIS A 50 4.09 6.31 -3.21
N HIS A 51 3.18 5.37 -3.12
CA HIS A 51 2.05 5.41 -2.19
C HIS A 51 1.77 4.03 -1.65
N VAL A 52 1.32 3.97 -0.38
CA VAL A 52 0.91 2.74 0.27
C VAL A 52 -0.51 2.92 0.78
N LEU A 53 -1.40 2.01 0.43
CA LEU A 53 -2.79 2.03 0.81
C LEU A 53 -3.10 0.83 1.69
N LEU A 54 -3.62 1.07 2.89
CA LEU A 54 -4.03 0.01 3.80
C LEU A 54 -5.55 -0.13 3.75
N THR A 55 -6.03 -1.33 3.45
CA THR A 55 -7.46 -1.61 3.40
C THR A 55 -8.02 -1.99 4.77
N HIS A 56 -7.16 -2.49 5.65
CA HIS A 56 -7.54 -2.93 7.00
C HIS A 56 -6.42 -2.61 7.98
N ASP A 57 -6.76 -2.50 9.26
CA ASP A 57 -5.79 -2.42 10.35
C ASP A 57 -5.33 -3.82 10.81
N HIS A 58 -5.71 -4.85 10.07
CA HIS A 58 -5.36 -6.22 10.38
C HIS A 58 -3.87 -6.48 10.17
N ILE A 59 -3.26 -7.24 11.06
CA ILE A 59 -1.82 -7.50 11.02
C ILE A 59 -1.37 -8.19 9.71
N ASP A 60 -2.26 -8.97 9.10
CA ASP A 60 -1.97 -9.65 7.83
C ASP A 60 -1.79 -8.68 6.66
N HIS A 61 -2.28 -7.46 6.79
CA HIS A 61 -2.29 -6.44 5.74
C HIS A 61 -1.28 -5.33 5.98
N ASN A 62 -0.84 -5.13 7.23
CA ASN A 62 0.02 -4.01 7.59
C ASN A 62 1.21 -4.41 8.46
N LYS A 63 1.65 -5.65 8.36
CA LYS A 63 2.73 -6.22 9.19
C LYS A 63 4.00 -5.38 9.18
N ASN A 64 4.34 -4.80 8.04
CA ASN A 64 5.57 -4.04 7.85
C ASN A 64 5.33 -2.59 7.51
N ILE A 65 4.20 -2.03 7.92
CA ILE A 65 3.88 -0.65 7.57
C ILE A 65 4.91 0.34 8.10
N GLY A 66 5.56 0.01 9.20
CA GLY A 66 6.59 0.86 9.81
C GLY A 66 7.85 1.05 8.97
N ILE A 67 8.05 0.27 7.91
CA ILE A 67 9.20 0.45 7.01
C ILE A 67 8.99 1.60 6.01
N PHE A 68 7.76 2.10 5.90
CA PHE A 68 7.44 3.16 4.97
C PHE A 68 7.37 4.50 5.68
N ASP A 69 7.77 5.55 4.97
CA ASP A 69 7.55 6.92 5.44
C ASP A 69 6.05 7.17 5.52
N GLN A 70 5.57 7.69 6.66
CA GLN A 70 4.15 7.96 6.84
C GLN A 70 3.60 8.95 5.81
N SER A 71 4.45 9.77 5.21
CA SER A 71 4.02 10.71 4.18
C SER A 71 3.42 10.05 2.95
N ILE A 72 3.71 8.77 2.72
CA ILE A 72 3.17 8.03 1.56
C ILE A 72 2.09 7.01 1.94
N VAL A 73 1.79 6.88 3.23
CA VAL A 73 0.84 5.86 3.74
C VAL A 73 -0.55 6.46 3.91
N TYR A 74 -1.55 5.78 3.39
CA TYR A 74 -2.97 6.14 3.48
C TYR A 74 -3.76 4.96 4.01
N CYS A 75 -4.72 5.23 4.88
CA CYS A 75 -5.54 4.16 5.48
C CYS A 75 -6.91 4.69 5.89
N GLY A 76 -7.80 3.77 6.26
CA GLY A 76 -9.10 4.13 6.81
C GLY A 76 -8.97 4.87 8.14
N LYS A 77 -9.99 5.63 8.50
CA LYS A 77 -10.01 6.42 9.72
C LYS A 77 -9.77 5.53 10.94
N GLY A 78 -8.82 5.93 11.77
CA GLY A 78 -8.47 5.19 12.99
C GLY A 78 -7.60 3.97 12.78
N CYS A 79 -7.22 3.66 11.55
CA CYS A 79 -6.43 2.47 11.21
C CYS A 79 -5.01 2.56 11.78
N ILE A 80 -4.40 3.74 11.71
CA ILE A 80 -3.07 3.99 12.27
C ILE A 80 -3.17 5.15 13.24
N PRO A 81 -2.98 4.91 14.55
CA PRO A 81 -2.98 6.01 15.53
C PRO A 81 -1.91 7.05 15.21
N GLY A 82 -2.30 8.32 15.24
CA GLY A 82 -1.37 9.43 15.03
C GLY A 82 -1.05 9.76 13.58
N ILE A 83 -1.66 9.08 12.61
CA ILE A 83 -1.49 9.43 11.20
C ILE A 83 -2.16 10.78 10.92
N ASP A 84 -1.59 11.55 9.98
CA ASP A 84 -2.17 12.81 9.55
C ASP A 84 -3.57 12.61 8.97
N GLU A 85 -4.51 13.48 9.32
CA GLU A 85 -5.89 13.37 8.84
C GLU A 85 -6.00 13.38 7.31
N SER A 86 -5.11 14.09 6.63
CA SER A 86 -5.10 14.11 5.17
C SER A 86 -4.78 12.74 4.56
N HIS A 87 -4.23 11.82 5.35
CA HIS A 87 -3.92 10.45 4.95
C HIS A 87 -4.97 9.44 5.42
N GLU A 88 -6.02 9.89 6.09
CA GLU A 88 -7.15 9.04 6.45
C GLU A 88 -8.19 9.05 5.33
N LEU A 89 -8.61 7.87 4.92
CA LEU A 89 -9.58 7.70 3.83
C LEU A 89 -10.99 7.61 4.40
N GLU A 90 -11.94 8.29 3.76
CA GLU A 90 -13.35 8.21 4.11
C GLU A 90 -14.09 7.43 3.05
N ASN A 91 -15.09 6.65 3.49
CA ASN A 91 -15.90 5.83 2.58
C ASN A 91 -16.61 6.71 1.55
N TYR A 92 -16.58 6.28 0.31
CA TYR A 92 -17.24 6.93 -0.83
C TYR A 92 -16.68 8.32 -1.19
N GLN A 93 -15.58 8.74 -0.56
CA GLN A 93 -14.90 9.97 -0.95
C GLN A 93 -13.69 9.64 -1.79
N ASN A 94 -13.55 10.32 -2.91
CA ASN A 94 -12.40 10.14 -3.80
C ASN A 94 -11.18 10.84 -3.24
N ILE A 95 -10.02 10.18 -3.34
CA ILE A 95 -8.73 10.81 -3.12
C ILE A 95 -7.88 10.56 -4.35
N GLN A 96 -7.16 11.58 -4.80
CA GLN A 96 -6.26 11.45 -5.93
C GLN A 96 -4.82 11.32 -5.46
N LEU A 97 -4.16 10.24 -5.87
CA LEU A 97 -2.75 9.96 -5.60
C LEU A 97 -2.05 9.84 -6.94
N ASP A 98 -1.32 10.88 -7.33
CA ASP A 98 -0.75 11.01 -8.68
C ASP A 98 -1.87 10.91 -9.71
N HIS A 99 -1.85 9.92 -10.58
CA HIS A 99 -2.92 9.70 -11.56
C HIS A 99 -3.93 8.62 -11.14
N TYR A 100 -3.82 8.13 -9.90
CA TYR A 100 -4.80 7.19 -9.35
C TYR A 100 -5.91 7.95 -8.65
N ILE A 101 -7.14 7.47 -8.80
CA ILE A 101 -8.29 7.95 -8.03
C ILE A 101 -8.76 6.79 -7.17
N ILE A 102 -8.75 6.99 -5.86
CA ILE A 102 -9.10 5.95 -4.89
C ILE A 102 -10.44 6.32 -4.26
N THR A 103 -11.36 5.38 -4.27
CA THR A 103 -12.68 5.56 -3.64
C THR A 103 -12.92 4.40 -2.68
N PRO A 104 -12.76 4.60 -1.37
CA PRO A 104 -13.07 3.55 -0.38
C PRO A 104 -14.56 3.25 -0.36
N LEU A 105 -14.88 1.98 -0.29
CA LEU A 105 -16.27 1.51 -0.24
C LEU A 105 -16.66 1.07 1.17
#